data_d36d26e97f2d32d4e4b766fc19da9197
#
_entry.id   d36d26e97f2d32d4e4b766fc19da9197
#
_cell.length_a   1.000
_cell.length_b   1.000
_cell.length_c   1.000
_cell.angle_alpha   90.00
_cell.angle_beta   90.00
_cell.angle_gamma   90.00
#
_symmetry.space_group_name_H-M   'P 1'
#
loop_
_entity.id
_entity.type
_entity.pdbx_description
1 polymer ?
#
loop_
_entity_poly.entity_id
_entity_poly.type
_entity_poly.pdbx_seq_one_letter_code
_entity_poly.pdbx_strand_id
1 'polypeptide(L)'
;MTYYDFINFNESKVTFPFSLSLKNRKQFGFYYYKYSMDFIKECIDVGVKTYFRYDANGLPTQESVNEFLQKIGGILHKRTTTPVHQSINYIQAIGQKKHRDWDKETAKRILDGYIDTLSLYRCWNKEKINKELRENVVKITREARDWDEWIDKIYELNLEAARDDWRRIQPPMAVNEY
;
A
#
# COMPACT_ATOMS: atom_id res chain seq x y z
N MET A 1 -7.71 -20.72 19.10
CA MET A 1 -7.58 -21.36 17.76
C MET A 1 -6.11 -21.59 17.48
N THR A 2 -5.74 -22.82 17.16
CA THR A 2 -4.35 -23.19 16.90
C THR A 2 -3.99 -22.98 15.41
N TYR A 3 -2.70 -23.10 15.07
CA TYR A 3 -2.26 -23.12 13.68
C TYR A 3 -2.94 -24.23 12.86
N TYR A 4 -3.15 -25.39 13.47
CA TYR A 4 -3.84 -26.52 12.82
C TYR A 4 -5.32 -26.21 12.57
N ASP A 5 -6.00 -25.55 13.49
CA ASP A 5 -7.39 -25.10 13.29
C ASP A 5 -7.49 -24.14 12.11
N PHE A 6 -6.49 -23.27 11.93
CA PHE A 6 -6.42 -22.35 10.81
C PHE A 6 -6.19 -23.08 9.47
N ILE A 7 -5.30 -24.06 9.43
CA ILE A 7 -5.07 -24.88 8.23
C ILE A 7 -6.37 -25.61 7.85
N ASN A 8 -7.02 -26.24 8.83
CA ASN A 8 -8.28 -26.93 8.63
C ASN A 8 -9.39 -25.97 8.14
N PHE A 9 -9.46 -24.75 8.72
CA PHE A 9 -10.38 -23.72 8.23
C PHE A 9 -10.13 -23.38 6.76
N ASN A 10 -8.88 -23.21 6.35
CA ASN A 10 -8.57 -22.92 4.96
C ASN A 10 -8.89 -24.10 4.02
N GLU A 11 -8.57 -25.31 4.45
CA GLU A 11 -8.89 -26.54 3.69
C GLU A 11 -10.39 -26.80 3.60
N SER A 12 -11.19 -26.40 4.61
CA SER A 12 -12.65 -26.53 4.60
C SER A 12 -13.37 -25.65 3.57
N LYS A 13 -12.67 -24.69 2.97
CA LYS A 13 -13.22 -23.85 1.88
C LYS A 13 -13.32 -24.59 0.54
N VAL A 14 -12.74 -25.79 0.45
CA VAL A 14 -12.84 -26.66 -0.73
C VAL A 14 -13.54 -27.96 -0.39
N THR A 15 -14.41 -28.42 -1.28
CA THR A 15 -15.27 -29.58 -1.06
C THR A 15 -14.76 -30.88 -1.69
N PHE A 16 -13.59 -30.84 -2.35
CA PHE A 16 -12.88 -32.03 -2.86
C PHE A 16 -11.68 -32.36 -1.96
N PRO A 17 -11.12 -33.58 -2.06
CA PRO A 17 -9.91 -33.94 -1.35
C PRO A 17 -8.76 -32.98 -1.69
N PHE A 18 -8.50 -32.04 -0.81
CA PHE A 18 -7.50 -30.99 -0.96
C PHE A 18 -6.67 -30.89 0.30
N SER A 19 -5.36 -30.84 0.13
CA SER A 19 -4.45 -30.53 1.22
C SER A 19 -3.41 -29.52 0.79
N LEU A 20 -3.08 -28.60 1.70
CA LEU A 20 -2.04 -27.63 1.45
C LEU A 20 -0.68 -28.32 1.29
N SER A 21 0.04 -27.99 0.23
CA SER A 21 1.42 -28.42 0.06
C SER A 21 2.30 -27.93 1.23
N LEU A 22 3.44 -28.59 1.47
CA LEU A 22 4.40 -28.15 2.51
C LEU A 22 4.81 -26.68 2.32
N LYS A 23 4.97 -26.22 1.08
CA LYS A 23 5.28 -24.83 0.74
C LYS A 23 4.16 -23.89 1.21
N ASN A 24 2.92 -24.22 0.89
CA ASN A 24 1.76 -23.41 1.28
C ASN A 24 1.56 -23.41 2.80
N ARG A 25 1.74 -24.55 3.47
CA ARG A 25 1.68 -24.65 4.94
C ARG A 25 2.71 -23.74 5.62
N LYS A 26 3.96 -23.71 5.11
CA LYS A 26 5.00 -22.78 5.61
C LYS A 26 4.61 -21.32 5.40
N GLN A 27 4.04 -21.00 4.25
CA GLN A 27 3.56 -19.65 3.93
C GLN A 27 2.43 -19.20 4.86
N PHE A 28 1.44 -20.06 5.11
CA PHE A 28 0.38 -19.78 6.07
C PHE A 28 0.89 -19.71 7.50
N GLY A 29 1.90 -20.49 7.89
CA GLY A 29 2.58 -20.37 9.17
C GLY A 29 3.19 -18.99 9.39
N PHE A 30 3.83 -18.43 8.36
CA PHE A 30 4.33 -17.07 8.38
C PHE A 30 3.19 -16.02 8.52
N TYR A 31 2.08 -16.20 7.82
CA TYR A 31 0.93 -15.30 7.93
C TYR A 31 0.30 -15.36 9.31
N TYR A 32 0.13 -16.57 9.86
CA TYR A 32 -0.36 -16.79 11.22
C TYR A 32 0.48 -16.08 12.29
N TYR A 33 1.79 -16.07 12.12
CA TYR A 33 2.70 -15.37 13.03
C TYR A 33 2.59 -13.85 12.90
N LYS A 34 2.37 -13.34 11.70
CA LYS A 34 2.42 -11.90 11.38
C LYS A 34 1.08 -11.18 11.56
N TYR A 35 -0.03 -11.85 11.38
CA TYR A 35 -1.36 -11.25 11.35
C TYR A 35 -2.32 -11.92 12.34
N SER A 36 -3.37 -11.18 12.75
CA SER A 36 -4.42 -11.79 13.57
C SER A 36 -5.20 -12.83 12.78
N MET A 37 -5.72 -13.85 13.46
CA MET A 37 -6.48 -14.93 12.86
C MET A 37 -7.72 -14.42 12.11
N ASP A 38 -8.46 -13.51 12.71
CA ASP A 38 -9.70 -12.99 12.12
C ASP A 38 -9.41 -12.22 10.83
N PHE A 39 -8.33 -11.43 10.81
CA PHE A 39 -7.86 -10.76 9.60
C PHE A 39 -7.48 -11.73 8.48
N ILE A 40 -6.80 -12.83 8.81
CA ILE A 40 -6.44 -13.85 7.81
C ILE A 40 -7.69 -14.52 7.26
N LYS A 41 -8.67 -14.85 8.11
CA LYS A 41 -9.95 -15.43 7.67
C LYS A 41 -10.70 -14.52 6.72
N GLU A 42 -10.82 -13.23 7.05
CA GLU A 42 -11.42 -12.24 6.15
C GLU A 42 -10.71 -12.19 4.79
N CYS A 43 -9.38 -12.24 4.79
CA CYS A 43 -8.60 -12.25 3.54
C CYS A 43 -8.82 -13.54 2.73
N ILE A 44 -8.96 -14.68 3.40
CA ILE A 44 -9.32 -15.97 2.74
C ILE A 44 -10.71 -15.85 2.12
N ASP A 45 -11.70 -15.36 2.85
CA ASP A 45 -13.08 -15.20 2.34
C ASP A 45 -13.14 -14.27 1.12
N VAL A 46 -12.38 -13.17 1.14
CA VAL A 46 -12.24 -12.28 -0.03
C VAL A 46 -11.56 -13.01 -1.19
N GLY A 47 -10.50 -13.75 -0.92
CA GLY A 47 -9.78 -14.51 -1.94
C GLY A 47 -10.65 -15.60 -2.57
N VAL A 48 -11.42 -16.33 -1.77
CA VAL A 48 -12.38 -17.34 -2.26
C VAL A 48 -13.42 -16.67 -3.16
N LYS A 49 -14.05 -15.58 -2.72
CA LYS A 49 -15.04 -14.85 -3.53
C LYS A 49 -14.46 -14.29 -4.84
N THR A 50 -13.18 -13.96 -4.87
CA THR A 50 -12.55 -13.32 -6.03
C THR A 50 -12.02 -14.31 -7.05
N TYR A 51 -11.43 -15.41 -6.58
CA TYR A 51 -10.63 -16.30 -7.44
C TYR A 51 -11.29 -17.67 -7.67
N PHE A 52 -12.18 -18.15 -6.78
CA PHE A 52 -12.78 -19.46 -6.97
C PHE A 52 -13.75 -19.46 -8.16
N ARG A 53 -13.55 -20.44 -9.01
CA ARG A 53 -14.43 -20.79 -10.12
C ARG A 53 -14.94 -22.18 -9.84
N TYR A 54 -16.21 -22.38 -10.09
CA TYR A 54 -16.89 -23.61 -9.76
C TYR A 54 -17.20 -24.39 -11.04
N ASP A 55 -17.10 -25.70 -10.97
CA ASP A 55 -17.50 -26.61 -12.04
C ASP A 55 -19.02 -26.81 -12.09
N ALA A 56 -19.48 -27.68 -13.03
CA ALA A 56 -20.91 -27.98 -13.18
C ALA A 56 -21.56 -28.65 -11.94
N ASN A 57 -20.75 -29.22 -11.05
CA ASN A 57 -21.17 -29.85 -9.79
C ASN A 57 -21.13 -28.89 -8.61
N GLY A 58 -20.77 -27.62 -8.82
CA GLY A 58 -20.63 -26.64 -7.76
C GLY A 58 -19.35 -26.79 -6.92
N LEU A 59 -18.36 -27.53 -7.42
CA LEU A 59 -17.06 -27.71 -6.77
C LEU A 59 -16.03 -26.71 -7.29
N PRO A 60 -15.17 -26.12 -6.44
CA PRO A 60 -14.10 -25.25 -6.90
C PRO A 60 -13.15 -26.02 -7.82
N THR A 61 -12.77 -25.42 -8.95
CA THR A 61 -11.79 -26.05 -9.83
C THR A 61 -10.40 -25.99 -9.21
N GLN A 62 -9.58 -27.03 -9.44
CA GLN A 62 -8.20 -27.10 -8.94
C GLN A 62 -7.37 -25.91 -9.38
N GLU A 63 -7.61 -25.40 -10.58
CA GLU A 63 -6.92 -24.26 -11.18
C GLU A 63 -7.20 -22.98 -10.37
N SER A 64 -8.46 -22.73 -10.04
CA SER A 64 -8.88 -21.57 -9.25
C SER A 64 -8.35 -21.60 -7.82
N VAL A 65 -8.29 -22.78 -7.19
CA VAL A 65 -7.66 -22.97 -5.88
C VAL A 65 -6.17 -22.67 -5.92
N ASN A 66 -5.47 -23.14 -6.96
CA ASN A 66 -4.04 -22.83 -7.13
C ASN A 66 -3.80 -21.33 -7.36
N GLU A 67 -4.64 -20.67 -8.16
CA GLU A 67 -4.59 -19.21 -8.35
C GLU A 67 -4.77 -18.48 -7.03
N PHE A 68 -5.79 -18.83 -6.25
CA PHE A 68 -6.03 -18.27 -4.92
C PHE A 68 -4.79 -18.41 -4.01
N LEU A 69 -4.20 -19.59 -3.93
CA LEU A 69 -3.01 -19.83 -3.09
C LEU A 69 -1.81 -18.99 -3.49
N GLN A 70 -1.67 -18.66 -4.77
CA GLN A 70 -0.63 -17.74 -5.24
C GLN A 70 -0.94 -16.28 -4.89
N LYS A 71 -2.21 -15.90 -4.82
CA LYS A 71 -2.65 -14.50 -4.65
C LYS A 71 -2.92 -14.10 -3.20
N ILE A 72 -3.15 -15.06 -2.28
CA ILE A 72 -3.53 -14.75 -0.90
C ILE A 72 -2.52 -13.85 -0.17
N GLY A 73 -1.22 -14.02 -0.42
CA GLY A 73 -0.19 -13.15 0.15
C GLY A 73 -0.32 -11.69 -0.31
N GLY A 74 -0.67 -11.49 -1.57
CA GLY A 74 -0.93 -10.16 -2.13
C GLY A 74 -2.18 -9.51 -1.52
N ILE A 75 -3.24 -10.28 -1.25
CA ILE A 75 -4.46 -9.80 -0.59
C ILE A 75 -4.13 -9.32 0.83
N LEU A 76 -3.43 -10.16 1.61
CA LEU A 76 -2.99 -9.83 2.97
C LEU A 76 -2.15 -8.55 2.97
N HIS A 77 -1.15 -8.47 2.10
CA HIS A 77 -0.29 -7.29 1.99
C HIS A 77 -1.07 -6.03 1.60
N LYS A 78 -1.93 -6.11 0.59
CA LYS A 78 -2.73 -4.97 0.13
C LYS A 78 -3.66 -4.44 1.22
N ARG A 79 -4.27 -5.31 2.01
CA ARG A 79 -5.21 -4.91 3.09
C ARG A 79 -4.51 -4.37 4.33
N THR A 80 -3.26 -4.76 4.59
CA THR A 80 -2.45 -4.20 5.69
C THR A 80 -1.73 -2.92 5.32
N THR A 81 -1.53 -2.68 4.02
CA THR A 81 -0.83 -1.49 3.55
C THR A 81 -1.78 -0.29 3.59
N THR A 82 -1.40 0.77 4.29
CA THR A 82 -2.20 1.99 4.35
C THR A 82 -2.33 2.63 2.95
N PRO A 83 -3.41 3.39 2.67
CA PRO A 83 -3.57 4.08 1.39
C PRO A 83 -2.35 4.94 1.01
N VAL A 84 -1.73 5.60 1.99
CA VAL A 84 -0.50 6.39 1.80
C VAL A 84 0.65 5.51 1.29
N HIS A 85 0.91 4.37 1.95
CA HIS A 85 1.94 3.43 1.50
C HIS A 85 1.65 2.82 0.13
N GLN A 86 0.38 2.56 -0.19
CA GLN A 86 -0.01 2.11 -1.53
C GLN A 86 0.34 3.16 -2.59
N SER A 87 0.14 4.44 -2.28
CA SER A 87 0.51 5.55 -3.16
C SER A 87 2.02 5.68 -3.33
N ILE A 88 2.80 5.56 -2.25
CA ILE A 88 4.26 5.50 -2.33
C ILE A 88 4.71 4.35 -3.24
N ASN A 89 4.19 3.13 -3.04
CA ASN A 89 4.55 1.98 -3.86
C ASN A 89 4.19 2.20 -5.34
N TYR A 90 3.08 2.87 -5.61
CA TYR A 90 2.66 3.21 -6.98
C TYR A 90 3.60 4.24 -7.63
N ILE A 91 3.98 5.29 -6.91
CA ILE A 91 4.98 6.29 -7.34
C ILE A 91 6.30 5.62 -7.65
N GLN A 92 6.77 4.75 -6.78
CA GLN A 92 7.98 3.95 -6.95
C GLN A 92 7.95 3.11 -8.22
N ALA A 93 6.81 2.44 -8.49
CA ALA A 93 6.66 1.61 -9.68
C ALA A 93 6.70 2.45 -10.98
N ILE A 94 6.12 3.66 -10.97
CA ILE A 94 6.20 4.60 -12.10
C ILE A 94 7.65 5.06 -12.28
N GLY A 95 8.29 5.52 -11.21
CA GLY A 95 9.66 6.02 -11.23
C GLY A 95 10.65 4.99 -11.77
N GLN A 96 10.62 3.76 -11.26
CA GLN A 96 11.47 2.66 -11.72
C GLN A 96 11.26 2.31 -13.20
N LYS A 97 10.02 2.43 -13.70
CA LYS A 97 9.72 2.16 -15.11
C LYS A 97 10.19 3.28 -16.03
N LYS A 98 10.18 4.52 -15.55
CA LYS A 98 10.44 5.71 -16.36
C LYS A 98 11.90 6.17 -16.31
N HIS A 99 12.51 6.15 -15.14
CA HIS A 99 13.84 6.71 -14.90
C HIS A 99 14.85 5.58 -14.65
N ARG A 100 15.88 5.53 -15.47
CA ARG A 100 16.92 4.48 -15.41
C ARG A 100 17.68 4.48 -14.07
N ASP A 101 17.92 5.68 -13.54
CA ASP A 101 18.73 5.90 -12.34
C ASP A 101 17.88 6.01 -11.07
N TRP A 102 16.62 5.53 -11.11
CA TRP A 102 15.71 5.58 -9.97
C TRP A 102 16.22 4.80 -8.77
N ASP A 103 16.61 5.53 -7.71
CA ASP A 103 16.95 4.94 -6.42
C ASP A 103 15.72 4.86 -5.52
N LYS A 104 15.27 3.64 -5.31
CA LYS A 104 14.06 3.33 -4.55
C LYS A 104 14.15 3.76 -3.08
N GLU A 105 15.30 3.59 -2.44
CA GLU A 105 15.48 3.93 -1.03
C GLU A 105 15.55 5.45 -0.83
N THR A 106 16.24 6.15 -1.71
CA THR A 106 16.28 7.61 -1.70
C THR A 106 14.92 8.21 -2.01
N ALA A 107 14.21 7.71 -3.03
CA ALA A 107 12.85 8.13 -3.34
C ALA A 107 11.91 7.95 -2.15
N LYS A 108 12.02 6.82 -1.45
CA LYS A 108 11.21 6.55 -0.26
C LYS A 108 11.50 7.58 0.84
N ARG A 109 12.76 7.87 1.14
CA ARG A 109 13.14 8.87 2.16
C ARG A 109 12.62 10.26 1.82
N ILE A 110 12.71 10.68 0.55
CA ILE A 110 12.20 11.97 0.08
C ILE A 110 10.68 12.04 0.26
N LEU A 111 9.94 11.00 -0.13
CA LEU A 111 8.49 10.93 0.04
C LEU A 111 8.06 10.88 1.50
N ASP A 112 8.76 10.12 2.33
CA ASP A 112 8.49 10.07 3.78
C ASP A 112 8.70 11.47 4.39
N GLY A 113 9.79 12.18 4.06
CA GLY A 113 10.04 13.55 4.50
C GLY A 113 8.96 14.55 4.04
N TYR A 114 8.46 14.41 2.81
CA TYR A 114 7.34 15.23 2.32
C TYR A 114 6.04 14.95 3.08
N ILE A 115 5.74 13.68 3.34
CA ILE A 115 4.57 13.28 4.14
C ILE A 115 4.65 13.85 5.56
N ASP A 116 5.82 13.80 6.19
CA ASP A 116 6.04 14.37 7.51
C ASP A 116 5.81 15.89 7.50
N THR A 117 6.30 16.59 6.47
CA THR A 117 6.06 18.03 6.31
C THR A 117 4.57 18.34 6.17
N LEU A 118 3.82 17.62 5.34
CA LEU A 118 2.38 17.79 5.20
C LEU A 118 1.62 17.52 6.51
N SER A 119 2.06 16.51 7.25
CA SER A 119 1.45 16.15 8.52
C SER A 119 1.73 17.19 9.62
N LEU A 120 2.98 17.64 9.74
CA LEU A 120 3.43 18.55 10.79
C LEU A 120 3.03 20.00 10.52
N TYR A 121 3.30 20.52 9.34
CA TYR A 121 3.10 21.94 9.04
C TYR A 121 1.72 22.27 8.47
N ARG A 122 1.12 21.37 7.69
CA ARG A 122 -0.25 21.57 7.18
C ARG A 122 -1.34 20.88 7.99
N CYS A 123 -0.96 20.11 9.02
CA CYS A 123 -1.89 19.33 9.85
C CYS A 123 -2.82 18.45 9.00
N TRP A 124 -2.33 17.93 7.86
CA TRP A 124 -3.13 17.09 6.99
C TRP A 124 -3.30 15.69 7.55
N ASN A 125 -4.51 15.18 7.48
CA ASN A 125 -4.79 13.80 7.81
C ASN A 125 -4.34 12.87 6.67
N LYS A 126 -4.30 11.56 6.96
CA LYS A 126 -3.85 10.52 6.00
C LYS A 126 -4.62 10.52 4.68
N GLU A 127 -5.88 10.92 4.69
CA GLU A 127 -6.71 10.98 3.48
C GLU A 127 -6.27 12.11 2.55
N LYS A 128 -6.07 13.32 3.08
CA LYS A 128 -5.55 14.47 2.32
C LYS A 128 -4.15 14.20 1.79
N ILE A 129 -3.26 13.60 2.62
CA ILE A 129 -1.92 13.21 2.20
C ILE A 129 -1.99 12.19 1.06
N ASN A 130 -2.84 11.18 1.18
CA ASN A 130 -3.02 10.18 0.13
C ASN A 130 -3.52 10.81 -1.18
N LYS A 131 -4.44 11.76 -1.11
CA LYS A 131 -4.93 12.51 -2.28
C LYS A 131 -3.81 13.28 -2.95
N GLU A 132 -3.01 14.02 -2.18
CA GLU A 132 -1.84 14.75 -2.65
C GLU A 132 -0.84 13.85 -3.40
N LEU A 133 -0.49 12.72 -2.81
CA LEU A 133 0.41 11.75 -3.44
C LEU A 133 -0.15 11.24 -4.77
N ARG A 134 -1.46 10.98 -4.84
CA ARG A 134 -2.14 10.45 -6.04
C ARG A 134 -2.30 11.46 -7.15
N GLU A 135 -2.60 12.71 -6.83
CA GLU A 135 -2.91 13.75 -7.80
C GLU A 135 -1.64 14.49 -8.24
N ASN A 136 -0.85 14.97 -7.29
CA ASN A 136 0.29 15.84 -7.58
C ASN A 136 1.60 15.06 -7.75
N VAL A 137 1.99 14.23 -6.77
CA VAL A 137 3.29 13.53 -6.83
C VAL A 137 3.31 12.51 -7.97
N VAL A 138 2.22 11.78 -8.20
CA VAL A 138 2.11 10.86 -9.35
C VAL A 138 2.25 11.62 -10.67
N LYS A 139 1.64 12.81 -10.79
CA LYS A 139 1.76 13.67 -11.98
C LYS A 139 3.22 14.08 -12.19
N ILE A 140 3.86 14.62 -11.16
CA ILE A 140 5.30 14.98 -11.21
C ILE A 140 6.15 13.80 -11.64
N THR A 141 5.92 12.61 -11.07
CA THR A 141 6.70 11.40 -11.41
C THR A 141 6.53 11.00 -12.88
N ARG A 142 5.36 11.24 -13.47
CA ARG A 142 5.11 10.98 -14.89
C ARG A 142 5.70 12.04 -15.80
N GLU A 143 5.77 13.31 -15.37
CA GLU A 143 6.18 14.45 -16.19
C GLU A 143 7.67 14.75 -16.08
N ALA A 144 8.32 14.51 -14.94
CA ALA A 144 9.75 14.74 -14.76
C ALA A 144 10.57 14.05 -15.86
N ARG A 145 11.52 14.75 -16.46
CA ARG A 145 12.36 14.25 -17.55
C ARG A 145 13.32 13.17 -17.07
N ASP A 146 13.91 13.39 -15.87
CA ASP A 146 14.91 12.55 -15.27
C ASP A 146 14.74 12.47 -13.74
N TRP A 147 15.62 11.75 -13.09
CA TRP A 147 15.64 11.55 -11.64
C TRP A 147 15.91 12.85 -10.88
N ASP A 148 16.83 13.67 -11.36
CA ASP A 148 17.23 14.90 -10.69
C ASP A 148 16.10 15.93 -10.72
N GLU A 149 15.44 16.11 -11.87
CA GLU A 149 14.25 16.97 -11.96
C GLU A 149 13.10 16.49 -11.04
N TRP A 150 12.95 15.18 -10.88
CA TRP A 150 11.95 14.64 -9.94
C TRP A 150 12.28 15.04 -8.50
N ILE A 151 13.54 14.87 -8.09
CA ILE A 151 14.02 15.28 -6.77
C ILE A 151 13.75 16.76 -6.54
N ASP A 152 14.16 17.60 -7.44
CA ASP A 152 14.02 19.07 -7.33
C ASP A 152 12.56 19.47 -7.16
N LYS A 153 11.66 18.92 -7.98
CA LYS A 153 10.21 19.19 -7.88
C LYS A 153 9.59 18.74 -6.56
N ILE A 154 10.01 17.60 -6.00
CA ILE A 154 9.50 17.17 -4.69
C ILE A 154 10.07 18.03 -3.57
N TYR A 155 11.32 18.49 -3.67
CA TYR A 155 11.87 19.45 -2.72
C TYR A 155 11.17 20.80 -2.79
N GLU A 156 10.81 21.30 -3.97
CA GLU A 156 10.01 22.53 -4.12
C GLU A 156 8.65 22.39 -3.42
N LEU A 157 7.92 21.30 -3.67
CA LEU A 157 6.66 21.02 -2.96
C LEU A 157 6.84 20.98 -1.44
N ASN A 158 7.93 20.38 -0.97
CA ASN A 158 8.23 20.28 0.44
C ASN A 158 8.48 21.66 1.06
N LEU A 159 9.25 22.52 0.40
CA LEU A 159 9.49 23.90 0.82
C LEU A 159 8.21 24.74 0.82
N GLU A 160 7.35 24.61 -0.20
CA GLU A 160 6.07 25.29 -0.25
C GLU A 160 5.16 24.84 0.91
N ALA A 161 5.12 23.53 1.18
CA ALA A 161 4.34 23.00 2.28
C ALA A 161 4.80 23.55 3.66
N ALA A 162 6.09 23.73 3.86
CA ALA A 162 6.65 24.32 5.08
C ALA A 162 6.43 25.85 5.17
N ARG A 163 6.47 26.59 4.04
CA ARG A 163 6.31 28.05 4.00
C ARG A 163 4.90 28.54 4.33
N ASP A 164 3.87 27.80 3.98
CA ASP A 164 2.48 28.19 4.23
C ASP A 164 2.15 28.32 5.72
N ASP A 165 2.90 27.63 6.59
CA ASP A 165 2.72 27.74 8.04
C ASP A 165 3.31 29.03 8.61
N TRP A 166 4.43 29.53 8.08
CA TRP A 166 5.04 30.80 8.51
C TRP A 166 4.10 31.99 8.31
N ARG A 167 3.25 31.96 7.29
CA ARG A 167 2.26 33.02 7.04
C ARG A 167 1.09 32.99 8.02
N ARG A 168 0.80 31.83 8.63
CA ARG A 168 -0.28 31.69 9.62
C ARG A 168 0.17 32.05 11.03
N ILE A 169 1.48 31.95 11.32
CA ILE A 169 2.06 32.18 12.66
C ILE A 169 2.44 33.66 12.84
N GLN A 170 2.61 34.46 11.78
CA GLN A 170 2.82 35.88 11.91
C GLN A 170 1.50 36.56 12.32
N PRO A 171 1.41 37.19 13.53
CA PRO A 171 0.28 38.04 13.83
C PRO A 171 0.22 39.16 12.76
N PRO A 172 -0.98 39.63 12.36
CA PRO A 172 -1.08 40.74 11.43
C PRO A 172 -0.22 41.88 11.95
N MET A 173 0.76 42.30 11.17
CA MET A 173 1.55 43.48 11.50
C MET A 173 0.57 44.62 11.71
N ALA A 174 0.53 45.14 12.97
CA ALA A 174 -0.24 46.33 13.28
C ALA A 174 0.23 47.41 12.29
N VAL A 175 -0.64 47.81 11.39
CA VAL A 175 -0.43 49.02 10.56
C VAL A 175 -0.48 50.17 11.58
N ASN A 176 0.67 50.66 11.98
CA ASN A 176 0.73 51.91 12.73
C ASN A 176 0.34 52.99 11.71
N GLU A 177 -0.92 53.40 11.75
CA GLU A 177 -1.35 54.67 11.17
C GLU A 177 -0.69 55.81 11.98
N TYR A 178 0.25 56.49 11.32
CA TYR A 178 0.72 57.81 11.76
C TYR A 178 -0.09 58.89 11.04
#